data_cb0fa495585701d30c0524fe1019bd65
#
_entry.id   cb0fa495585701d30c0524fe1019bd65
#
_cell.length_a   1.000
_cell.length_b   1.000
_cell.length_c   1.000
_cell.angle_alpha   90.00
_cell.angle_beta   90.00
_cell.angle_gamma   90.00
#
_symmetry.space_group_name_H-M   'P 1'
#
loop_
_entity.id
_entity.type
_entity.pdbx_description
1 polymer ?
#
loop_
_entity_poly.entity_id
_entity_poly.type
_entity_poly.pdbx_seq_one_letter_code
_entity_poly.pdbx_strand_id
1 'polypeptide(L)'
;MLSVFNSLRDVTLASIAVRLLLAVFCGGIIGLERAYKRRPAGFRTHILICMGACMTTMTSQYLFLNMHYYTDMARLGAQVVAGIGFIGAGTIIVTRRQRVTGLTTAAGLWTAAIIGLSFGGGFYEGGLCTTALVLFAELVFSRIENRILDDVPEINLYMEYSDKHCLNKVLDLFRSHKLSILNVEITRAKVSEKHNACAIFTLRLHKRCRINDLLQWVQATEGVVSVEEL
;
A
#
# COMPACT_ATOMS: atom_id res chain seq x y z
N MET A 1 -8.44 6.87 -32.22
CA MET A 1 -9.26 7.66 -31.30
C MET A 1 -10.72 7.41 -31.62
N LEU A 2 -11.53 7.10 -30.59
CA LEU A 2 -12.95 6.80 -30.79
C LEU A 2 -13.70 8.07 -31.21
N SER A 3 -14.45 8.01 -32.30
CA SER A 3 -15.23 9.13 -32.85
C SER A 3 -16.27 9.69 -31.84
N VAL A 4 -16.74 8.86 -30.91
CA VAL A 4 -17.73 9.21 -29.88
C VAL A 4 -17.28 10.40 -29.02
N PHE A 5 -15.99 10.56 -28.79
CA PHE A 5 -15.46 11.64 -27.94
C PHE A 5 -15.04 12.90 -28.70
N ASN A 6 -15.12 12.93 -30.02
CA ASN A 6 -14.62 14.07 -30.82
C ASN A 6 -15.29 15.39 -30.43
N SER A 7 -16.61 15.40 -30.24
CA SER A 7 -17.36 16.59 -29.82
C SER A 7 -17.07 17.07 -28.39
N LEU A 8 -16.46 16.24 -27.56
CA LEU A 8 -16.11 16.53 -26.17
C LEU A 8 -14.64 16.92 -25.97
N ARG A 9 -13.85 16.94 -27.07
CA ARG A 9 -12.42 17.31 -26.96
C ARG A 9 -12.20 18.81 -26.86
N ASP A 10 -13.15 19.62 -27.34
CA ASP A 10 -13.11 21.07 -27.18
C ASP A 10 -13.49 21.46 -25.75
N VAL A 11 -12.97 22.63 -25.29
CA VAL A 11 -13.26 23.12 -23.92
C VAL A 11 -14.61 23.83 -23.94
N THR A 12 -15.68 23.08 -23.75
CA THR A 12 -17.06 23.56 -23.61
C THR A 12 -17.58 23.23 -22.21
N LEU A 13 -18.65 23.91 -21.75
CA LEU A 13 -19.25 23.62 -20.45
C LEU A 13 -19.66 22.14 -20.30
N ALA A 14 -20.20 21.57 -21.38
CA ALA A 14 -20.57 20.14 -21.39
C ALA A 14 -19.33 19.24 -21.27
N SER A 15 -18.26 19.53 -22.01
CA SER A 15 -17.02 18.75 -21.93
C SER A 15 -16.35 18.87 -20.56
N ILE A 16 -16.36 20.05 -19.95
CA ILE A 16 -15.84 20.25 -18.57
C ILE A 16 -16.58 19.37 -17.59
N ALA A 17 -17.94 19.37 -17.65
CA ALA A 17 -18.74 18.55 -16.77
C ALA A 17 -18.45 17.06 -16.95
N VAL A 18 -18.39 16.57 -18.20
CA VAL A 18 -18.11 15.15 -18.51
C VAL A 18 -16.71 14.75 -18.03
N ARG A 19 -15.68 15.57 -18.27
CA ARG A 19 -14.31 15.30 -17.84
C ARG A 19 -14.21 15.18 -16.32
N LEU A 20 -14.84 16.12 -15.58
CA LEU A 20 -14.86 16.08 -14.11
C LEU A 20 -15.65 14.87 -13.59
N LEU A 21 -16.82 14.56 -14.17
CA LEU A 21 -17.60 13.38 -13.77
C LEU A 21 -16.83 12.08 -14.01
N LEU A 22 -16.13 11.95 -15.15
CA LEU A 22 -15.27 10.79 -15.40
C LEU A 22 -14.10 10.71 -14.43
N ALA A 23 -13.47 11.84 -14.08
CA ALA A 23 -12.40 11.88 -13.10
C ALA A 23 -12.91 11.46 -11.70
N VAL A 24 -14.08 11.95 -11.29
CA VAL A 24 -14.73 11.54 -10.02
C VAL A 24 -15.09 10.05 -10.04
N PHE A 25 -15.68 9.57 -11.13
CA PHE A 25 -16.12 8.17 -11.26
C PHE A 25 -14.92 7.22 -11.25
N CYS A 26 -13.90 7.46 -12.08
CA CYS A 26 -12.73 6.59 -12.17
C CYS A 26 -11.88 6.63 -10.90
N GLY A 27 -11.62 7.84 -10.36
CA GLY A 27 -10.95 7.99 -9.06
C GLY A 27 -11.75 7.34 -7.93
N GLY A 28 -13.09 7.44 -7.98
CA GLY A 28 -14.00 6.82 -7.02
C GLY A 28 -13.92 5.30 -7.04
N ILE A 29 -13.99 4.66 -8.19
CA ILE A 29 -13.93 3.19 -8.30
C ILE A 29 -12.58 2.66 -7.78
N ILE A 30 -11.47 3.27 -8.17
CA ILE A 30 -10.14 2.89 -7.66
C ILE A 30 -10.09 3.10 -6.14
N GLY A 31 -10.53 4.27 -5.65
CA GLY A 31 -10.52 4.58 -4.23
C GLY A 31 -11.46 3.69 -3.40
N LEU A 32 -12.57 3.20 -3.97
CA LEU A 32 -13.49 2.26 -3.34
C LEU A 32 -12.82 0.89 -3.13
N GLU A 33 -12.12 0.39 -4.12
CA GLU A 33 -11.33 -0.84 -4.01
C GLU A 33 -10.28 -0.71 -2.89
N ARG A 34 -9.55 0.43 -2.85
CA ARG A 34 -8.56 0.72 -1.82
C ARG A 34 -9.17 0.80 -0.41
N ALA A 35 -10.33 1.47 -0.28
CA ALA A 35 -11.06 1.55 0.97
C ALA A 35 -11.56 0.18 1.44
N TYR A 36 -12.07 -0.65 0.53
CA TYR A 36 -12.50 -2.02 0.83
C TYR A 36 -11.35 -2.86 1.38
N LYS A 37 -10.15 -2.74 0.80
CA LYS A 37 -8.93 -3.40 1.29
C LYS A 37 -8.28 -2.70 2.49
N ARG A 38 -8.91 -1.71 3.10
CA ARG A 38 -8.40 -0.95 4.27
C ARG A 38 -7.01 -0.35 4.04
N ARG A 39 -6.74 0.13 2.83
CA ARG A 39 -5.47 0.81 2.50
C ARG A 39 -5.50 2.28 2.95
N PRO A 40 -4.34 2.92 3.26
CA PRO A 40 -4.28 4.27 3.84
C PRO A 40 -5.00 5.34 3.03
N ALA A 41 -4.84 5.37 1.69
CA ALA A 41 -5.56 6.28 0.81
C ALA A 41 -6.78 5.57 0.20
N GLY A 42 -7.97 6.05 0.51
CA GLY A 42 -9.24 5.45 0.11
C GLY A 42 -10.05 6.30 -0.88
N PHE A 43 -11.37 6.17 -0.80
CA PHE A 43 -12.35 6.71 -1.74
C PHE A 43 -12.21 8.22 -1.99
N ARG A 44 -12.27 9.03 -0.93
CA ARG A 44 -12.22 10.49 -1.05
C ARG A 44 -10.89 10.98 -1.59
N THR A 45 -9.79 10.37 -1.18
CA THR A 45 -8.45 10.78 -1.59
C THR A 45 -8.24 10.61 -3.09
N HIS A 46 -8.64 9.45 -3.64
CA HIS A 46 -8.51 9.20 -5.09
C HIS A 46 -9.41 10.11 -5.93
N ILE A 47 -10.65 10.36 -5.49
CA ILE A 47 -11.54 11.32 -6.15
C ILE A 47 -10.92 12.71 -6.21
N LEU A 48 -10.46 13.23 -5.07
CA LEU A 48 -9.91 14.60 -4.99
C LEU A 48 -8.66 14.75 -5.84
N ILE A 49 -7.77 13.77 -5.85
CA ILE A 49 -6.55 13.79 -6.66
C ILE A 49 -6.89 13.75 -8.15
N CYS A 50 -7.75 12.82 -8.57
CA CYS A 50 -8.12 12.67 -9.98
C CYS A 50 -8.85 13.92 -10.50
N MET A 51 -9.80 14.44 -9.73
CA MET A 51 -10.55 15.65 -10.06
C MET A 51 -9.64 16.90 -10.09
N GLY A 52 -8.77 17.07 -9.11
CA GLY A 52 -7.83 18.21 -9.05
C GLY A 52 -6.86 18.19 -10.22
N ALA A 53 -6.31 17.03 -10.55
CA ALA A 53 -5.44 16.86 -11.72
C ALA A 53 -6.18 17.13 -13.05
N CYS A 54 -7.42 16.65 -13.18
CA CYS A 54 -8.28 16.94 -14.32
C CYS A 54 -8.50 18.46 -14.49
N MET A 55 -8.88 19.14 -13.41
CA MET A 55 -9.11 20.59 -13.44
C MET A 55 -7.84 21.37 -13.78
N THR A 56 -6.68 20.92 -13.28
CA THR A 56 -5.38 21.57 -13.58
C THR A 56 -5.09 21.58 -15.08
N THR A 57 -5.31 20.46 -15.78
CA THR A 57 -5.11 20.40 -17.24
C THR A 57 -6.12 21.26 -17.98
N MET A 58 -7.39 21.23 -17.58
CA MET A 58 -8.41 22.08 -18.19
C MET A 58 -8.12 23.57 -17.99
N THR A 59 -7.62 23.95 -16.83
CA THR A 59 -7.17 25.34 -16.57
C THR A 59 -6.06 25.72 -17.51
N SER A 60 -5.07 24.85 -17.74
CA SER A 60 -3.99 25.11 -18.71
C SER A 60 -4.51 25.31 -20.13
N GLN A 61 -5.45 24.45 -20.56
CA GLN A 61 -6.10 24.63 -21.86
C GLN A 61 -6.90 25.92 -21.96
N TYR A 62 -7.65 26.30 -20.92
CA TYR A 62 -8.42 27.52 -20.89
C TYR A 62 -7.53 28.77 -21.02
N LEU A 63 -6.43 28.83 -20.27
CA LEU A 63 -5.48 29.94 -20.33
C LEU A 63 -4.87 30.09 -21.75
N PHE A 64 -4.55 28.97 -22.40
CA PHE A 64 -3.95 29.00 -23.73
C PHE A 64 -4.99 29.29 -24.83
N LEU A 65 -6.12 28.58 -24.86
CA LEU A 65 -7.09 28.63 -25.97
C LEU A 65 -8.03 29.84 -25.88
N ASN A 66 -8.47 30.19 -24.66
CA ASN A 66 -9.49 31.24 -24.46
C ASN A 66 -8.88 32.58 -24.05
N MET A 67 -7.86 32.59 -23.18
CA MET A 67 -7.22 33.82 -22.71
C MET A 67 -6.02 34.21 -23.59
N HIS A 68 -5.63 33.35 -24.56
CA HIS A 68 -4.50 33.58 -25.46
C HIS A 68 -3.16 33.85 -24.76
N TYR A 69 -2.98 33.30 -23.55
CA TYR A 69 -1.69 33.32 -22.89
C TYR A 69 -0.78 32.25 -23.51
N TYR A 70 0.25 32.70 -24.24
CA TYR A 70 1.23 31.82 -24.87
C TYR A 70 2.13 31.20 -23.80
N THR A 71 1.66 30.12 -23.20
CA THR A 71 2.37 29.37 -22.18
C THR A 71 2.38 27.88 -22.56
N ASP A 72 3.31 27.14 -22.00
CA ASP A 72 3.35 25.69 -22.15
C ASP A 72 2.13 25.05 -21.47
N MET A 73 1.27 24.43 -22.28
CA MET A 73 0.06 23.74 -21.78
C MET A 73 0.37 22.54 -20.87
N ALA A 74 1.54 21.94 -21.00
CA ALA A 74 1.94 20.80 -20.16
C ALA A 74 2.50 21.26 -18.81
N ARG A 75 2.84 22.53 -18.63
CA ARG A 75 3.54 23.03 -17.44
C ARG A 75 2.79 22.79 -16.15
N LEU A 76 1.49 23.10 -16.09
CA LEU A 76 0.69 22.90 -14.89
C LEU A 76 0.52 21.38 -14.59
N GLY A 77 0.32 20.56 -15.63
CA GLY A 77 0.27 19.11 -15.49
C GLY A 77 1.58 18.51 -14.98
N ALA A 78 2.73 19.00 -15.46
CA ALA A 78 4.05 18.60 -14.98
C ALA A 78 4.21 18.88 -13.47
N GLN A 79 3.69 20.02 -12.98
CA GLN A 79 3.71 20.34 -11.55
C GLN A 79 2.81 19.41 -10.72
N VAL A 80 1.69 18.95 -11.27
CA VAL A 80 0.86 17.91 -10.62
C VAL A 80 1.63 16.63 -10.48
N VAL A 81 2.31 16.17 -11.54
CA VAL A 81 3.12 14.94 -11.54
C VAL A 81 4.25 15.01 -10.50
N ALA A 82 4.91 16.15 -10.39
CA ALA A 82 5.93 16.37 -9.37
C ALA A 82 5.32 16.49 -7.96
N GLY A 83 4.25 17.27 -7.81
CA GLY A 83 3.60 17.56 -6.53
C GLY A 83 2.95 16.36 -5.87
N ILE A 84 2.38 15.44 -6.65
CA ILE A 84 1.78 14.21 -6.11
C ILE A 84 2.84 13.31 -5.46
N GLY A 85 4.11 13.44 -5.84
CA GLY A 85 5.22 12.76 -5.21
C GLY A 85 5.35 13.08 -3.72
N PHE A 86 5.05 14.33 -3.31
CA PHE A 86 5.03 14.73 -1.90
C PHE A 86 3.91 14.01 -1.13
N ILE A 87 2.71 13.95 -1.69
CA ILE A 87 1.57 13.22 -1.09
C ILE A 87 1.89 11.71 -1.03
N GLY A 88 2.45 11.17 -2.11
CA GLY A 88 2.88 9.76 -2.16
C GLY A 88 3.92 9.44 -1.09
N ALA A 89 4.95 10.28 -0.95
CA ALA A 89 5.97 10.13 0.10
C ALA A 89 5.36 10.15 1.50
N GLY A 90 4.33 10.97 1.74
CA GLY A 90 3.59 11.01 3.00
C GLY A 90 2.84 9.72 3.34
N THR A 91 2.63 8.81 2.37
CA THR A 91 2.01 7.49 2.61
C THR A 91 3.02 6.38 2.87
N ILE A 92 4.31 6.62 2.62
CA ILE A 92 5.38 5.65 2.79
C ILE A 92 5.90 5.72 4.22
N ILE A 93 5.77 4.61 4.94
CA ILE A 93 6.17 4.50 6.34
C ILE A 93 7.23 3.42 6.47
N VAL A 94 8.33 3.75 7.13
CA VAL A 94 9.35 2.77 7.56
C VAL A 94 9.02 2.38 8.99
N THR A 95 8.65 1.12 9.19
CA THR A 95 8.33 0.61 10.53
C THR A 95 9.61 0.38 11.33
N ARG A 96 9.49 0.24 12.67
CA ARG A 96 10.63 -0.09 13.55
C ARG A 96 11.37 -1.37 13.13
N ARG A 97 10.69 -2.28 12.42
CA ARG A 97 11.26 -3.52 11.86
C ARG A 97 11.90 -3.32 10.48
N GLN A 98 12.20 -2.08 10.08
CA GLN A 98 12.77 -1.72 8.77
C GLN A 98 11.92 -2.20 7.57
N ARG A 99 10.65 -2.51 7.77
CA ARG A 99 9.72 -2.79 6.66
C ARG A 99 9.18 -1.49 6.10
N VAL A 100 9.27 -1.33 4.79
CA VAL A 100 8.70 -0.18 4.07
C VAL A 100 7.29 -0.55 3.65
N THR A 101 6.30 0.24 4.09
CA THR A 101 4.89 0.08 3.72
C THR A 101 4.39 1.33 3.00
N GLY A 102 3.30 1.23 2.23
CA GLY A 102 2.69 2.36 1.55
C GLY A 102 3.15 2.59 0.10
N LEU A 103 4.15 1.84 -0.42
CA LEU A 103 4.65 2.01 -1.79
C LEU A 103 3.56 1.86 -2.85
N THR A 104 2.73 0.82 -2.76
CA THR A 104 1.60 0.60 -3.69
C THR A 104 0.56 1.72 -3.57
N THR A 105 0.32 2.23 -2.37
CA THR A 105 -0.57 3.38 -2.15
C THR A 105 -0.03 4.63 -2.83
N ALA A 106 1.25 4.92 -2.67
CA ALA A 106 1.92 6.05 -3.32
C ALA A 106 1.83 5.97 -4.85
N ALA A 107 2.12 4.79 -5.42
CA ALA A 107 2.00 4.54 -6.86
C ALA A 107 0.56 4.68 -7.37
N GLY A 108 -0.42 4.20 -6.60
CA GLY A 108 -1.85 4.33 -6.91
C GLY A 108 -2.32 5.80 -6.95
N LEU A 109 -1.88 6.62 -5.99
CA LEU A 109 -2.18 8.06 -5.96
C LEU A 109 -1.55 8.79 -7.16
N TRP A 110 -0.30 8.44 -7.49
CA TRP A 110 0.38 8.98 -8.66
C TRP A 110 -0.36 8.62 -9.94
N THR A 111 -0.78 7.37 -10.11
CA THR A 111 -1.55 6.91 -11.28
C THR A 111 -2.93 7.57 -11.35
N ALA A 112 -3.62 7.77 -10.22
CA ALA A 112 -4.90 8.49 -10.17
C ALA A 112 -4.75 9.94 -10.66
N ALA A 113 -3.66 10.62 -10.34
CA ALA A 113 -3.36 11.95 -10.88
C ALA A 113 -3.18 11.91 -12.41
N ILE A 114 -2.45 10.94 -12.95
CA ILE A 114 -2.26 10.78 -14.40
C ILE A 114 -3.60 10.52 -15.11
N ILE A 115 -4.48 9.70 -14.54
CA ILE A 115 -5.84 9.48 -15.05
C ILE A 115 -6.61 10.80 -15.11
N GLY A 116 -6.52 11.62 -14.05
CA GLY A 116 -7.13 12.94 -14.01
C GLY A 116 -6.60 13.88 -15.08
N LEU A 117 -5.27 13.97 -15.24
CA LEU A 117 -4.63 14.75 -16.30
C LEU A 117 -5.10 14.31 -17.69
N SER A 118 -5.26 13.00 -17.92
CA SER A 118 -5.73 12.44 -19.18
C SER A 118 -7.15 12.90 -19.51
N PHE A 119 -8.08 12.81 -18.55
CA PHE A 119 -9.44 13.32 -18.73
C PHE A 119 -9.45 14.83 -18.94
N GLY A 120 -8.68 15.58 -18.17
CA GLY A 120 -8.53 17.03 -18.32
C GLY A 120 -8.02 17.41 -19.72
N GLY A 121 -7.11 16.63 -20.30
CA GLY A 121 -6.60 16.80 -21.65
C GLY A 121 -7.56 16.33 -22.76
N GLY A 122 -8.73 15.76 -22.43
CA GLY A 122 -9.65 15.17 -23.41
C GLY A 122 -9.16 13.84 -23.98
N PHE A 123 -8.18 13.19 -23.35
CA PHE A 123 -7.69 11.86 -23.72
C PHE A 123 -8.48 10.80 -22.97
N TYR A 124 -9.77 10.69 -23.29
CA TYR A 124 -10.73 9.82 -22.63
C TYR A 124 -10.34 8.35 -22.68
N GLU A 125 -9.91 7.88 -23.86
CA GLU A 125 -9.51 6.49 -24.09
C GLU A 125 -8.34 6.10 -23.16
N GLY A 126 -7.34 6.98 -23.04
CA GLY A 126 -6.19 6.76 -22.16
C GLY A 126 -6.60 6.68 -20.69
N GLY A 127 -7.44 7.63 -20.24
CA GLY A 127 -7.93 7.65 -18.87
C GLY A 127 -8.75 6.40 -18.51
N LEU A 128 -9.68 5.98 -19.38
CA LEU A 128 -10.50 4.78 -19.18
C LEU A 128 -9.67 3.49 -19.21
N CYS A 129 -8.78 3.36 -20.20
CA CYS A 129 -7.89 2.21 -20.32
C CYS A 129 -6.99 2.06 -19.11
N THR A 130 -6.37 3.16 -18.67
CA THR A 130 -5.51 3.16 -17.47
C THR A 130 -6.30 2.79 -16.23
N THR A 131 -7.53 3.32 -16.06
CA THR A 131 -8.41 2.96 -14.93
C THR A 131 -8.70 1.46 -14.93
N ALA A 132 -9.06 0.89 -16.08
CA ALA A 132 -9.34 -0.54 -16.21
C ALA A 132 -8.10 -1.40 -15.88
N LEU A 133 -6.93 -1.02 -16.37
CA LEU A 133 -5.68 -1.73 -16.09
C LEU A 133 -5.25 -1.64 -14.63
N VAL A 134 -5.43 -0.49 -13.98
CA VAL A 134 -5.17 -0.33 -12.53
C VAL A 134 -6.07 -1.25 -11.73
N LEU A 135 -7.38 -1.25 -12.00
CA LEU A 135 -8.32 -2.14 -11.32
C LEU A 135 -7.98 -3.61 -11.55
N PHE A 136 -7.64 -3.96 -12.78
CA PHE A 136 -7.18 -5.31 -13.10
C PHE A 136 -5.94 -5.70 -12.28
N ALA A 137 -4.94 -4.83 -12.23
CA ALA A 137 -3.71 -5.07 -11.48
C ALA A 137 -4.00 -5.24 -9.97
N GLU A 138 -4.79 -4.34 -9.39
CA GLU A 138 -5.12 -4.36 -7.95
C GLU A 138 -5.99 -5.58 -7.56
N LEU A 139 -6.89 -6.03 -8.43
CA LEU A 139 -7.77 -7.15 -8.14
C LEU A 139 -7.11 -8.51 -8.43
N VAL A 140 -6.41 -8.63 -9.55
CA VAL A 140 -5.85 -9.91 -10.01
C VAL A 140 -4.50 -10.19 -9.38
N PHE A 141 -3.54 -9.26 -9.47
CA PHE A 141 -2.20 -9.51 -8.94
C PHE A 141 -2.19 -9.57 -7.42
N SER A 142 -3.03 -8.81 -6.73
CA SER A 142 -3.20 -8.95 -5.27
C SER A 142 -3.68 -10.35 -4.86
N ARG A 143 -4.55 -11.00 -5.66
CA ARG A 143 -4.98 -12.39 -5.39
C ARG A 143 -3.87 -13.41 -5.65
N ILE A 144 -3.07 -13.17 -6.70
CA ILE A 144 -1.92 -14.02 -7.02
C ILE A 144 -0.85 -13.89 -5.94
N GLU A 145 -0.54 -12.65 -5.54
CA GLU A 145 0.42 -12.34 -4.48
C GLU A 145 0.03 -13.03 -3.17
N ASN A 146 -1.22 -12.88 -2.72
CA ASN A 146 -1.70 -13.54 -1.52
C ASN A 146 -1.57 -15.08 -1.62
N ARG A 147 -1.94 -15.69 -2.75
CA ARG A 147 -1.78 -17.14 -2.93
C ARG A 147 -0.33 -17.62 -2.84
N ILE A 148 0.62 -16.80 -3.32
CA ILE A 148 2.05 -17.13 -3.27
C ILE A 148 2.60 -16.91 -1.86
N LEU A 149 2.16 -15.85 -1.18
CA LEU A 149 2.63 -15.49 0.16
C LEU A 149 1.94 -16.27 1.28
N ASP A 150 0.64 -16.62 1.13
CA ASP A 150 -0.12 -17.43 2.11
C ASP A 150 0.44 -18.86 2.28
N ASP A 151 1.32 -19.29 1.37
CA ASP A 151 1.97 -20.59 1.46
C ASP A 151 3.01 -20.70 2.60
N VAL A 152 3.32 -19.57 3.29
CA VAL A 152 4.30 -19.56 4.38
C VAL A 152 3.87 -18.61 5.51
N PRO A 153 3.04 -19.07 6.47
CA PRO A 153 2.58 -18.22 7.57
C PRO A 153 3.76 -17.73 8.43
N GLU A 154 3.81 -16.42 8.66
CA GLU A 154 4.71 -15.79 9.61
C GLU A 154 3.98 -15.59 10.93
N ILE A 155 4.59 -16.01 12.02
CA ILE A 155 4.06 -15.80 13.36
C ILE A 155 5.01 -14.96 14.20
N ASN A 156 4.46 -14.19 15.12
CA ASN A 156 5.21 -13.50 16.16
C ASN A 156 4.99 -14.24 17.48
N LEU A 157 6.08 -14.74 18.04
CA LEU A 157 6.08 -15.46 19.29
C LEU A 157 6.70 -14.57 20.38
N TYR A 158 5.94 -14.25 21.41
CA TYR A 158 6.46 -13.62 22.62
C TYR A 158 6.88 -14.69 23.60
N MET A 159 8.06 -14.57 24.19
CA MET A 159 8.59 -15.51 25.16
C MET A 159 9.25 -14.77 26.33
N GLU A 160 8.88 -15.14 27.55
CA GLU A 160 9.61 -14.79 28.75
C GLU A 160 10.50 -15.95 29.20
N TYR A 161 11.73 -15.65 29.55
CA TYR A 161 12.71 -16.65 29.92
C TYR A 161 13.62 -16.20 31.08
N SER A 162 14.13 -17.17 31.85
CA SER A 162 14.88 -16.93 33.08
C SER A 162 16.35 -16.57 32.84
N ASP A 163 16.99 -17.19 31.84
CA ASP A 163 18.41 -16.98 31.56
C ASP A 163 18.78 -17.09 30.08
N LYS A 164 20.02 -16.68 29.76
CA LYS A 164 20.55 -16.74 28.38
C LYS A 164 20.70 -18.16 27.84
N HIS A 165 20.83 -19.16 28.70
CA HIS A 165 21.01 -20.55 28.30
C HIS A 165 19.70 -21.10 27.73
N CYS A 166 18.57 -20.71 28.31
CA CYS A 166 17.24 -21.01 27.79
C CYS A 166 17.03 -20.46 26.39
N LEU A 167 17.44 -19.18 26.14
CA LEU A 167 17.35 -18.57 24.81
C LEU A 167 18.08 -19.41 23.75
N ASN A 168 19.28 -19.89 24.04
CA ASN A 168 20.05 -20.73 23.11
C ASN A 168 19.36 -22.08 22.84
N LYS A 169 18.82 -22.74 23.89
CA LYS A 169 18.05 -23.97 23.74
C LYS A 169 16.85 -23.78 22.78
N VAL A 170 16.11 -22.66 22.93
CA VAL A 170 14.98 -22.34 22.05
C VAL A 170 15.43 -22.05 20.62
N LEU A 171 16.54 -21.33 20.41
CA LEU A 171 17.09 -21.10 19.08
C LEU A 171 17.51 -22.42 18.40
N ASP A 172 18.11 -23.35 19.14
CA ASP A 172 18.49 -24.66 18.63
C ASP A 172 17.26 -25.53 18.32
N LEU A 173 16.20 -25.41 19.13
CA LEU A 173 14.90 -26.04 18.86
C LEU A 173 14.31 -25.53 17.54
N PHE A 174 14.32 -24.21 17.29
CA PHE A 174 13.84 -23.66 16.02
C PHE A 174 14.66 -24.17 14.83
N ARG A 175 15.98 -24.27 14.98
CA ARG A 175 16.87 -24.81 13.94
C ARG A 175 16.62 -26.30 13.66
N SER A 176 16.43 -27.10 14.70
CA SER A 176 16.18 -28.54 14.57
C SER A 176 14.88 -28.83 13.83
N HIS A 177 13.85 -27.99 14.02
CA HIS A 177 12.57 -28.07 13.31
C HIS A 177 12.56 -27.30 11.97
N LYS A 178 13.74 -26.86 11.48
CA LYS A 178 13.89 -26.12 10.21
C LYS A 178 13.00 -24.87 10.11
N LEU A 179 12.73 -24.21 11.23
CA LEU A 179 12.01 -22.95 11.25
C LEU A 179 12.94 -21.82 10.86
N SER A 180 12.50 -20.95 9.96
CA SER A 180 13.28 -19.78 9.56
C SER A 180 13.01 -18.63 10.54
N ILE A 181 14.05 -18.21 11.25
CA ILE A 181 13.99 -17.04 12.14
C ILE A 181 14.19 -15.80 11.28
N LEU A 182 13.16 -14.95 11.17
CA LEU A 182 13.21 -13.71 10.38
C LEU A 182 13.71 -12.53 11.21
N ASN A 183 13.31 -12.48 12.48
CA ASN A 183 13.72 -11.43 13.41
C ASN A 183 13.72 -11.94 14.86
N VAL A 184 14.59 -11.36 15.68
CA VAL A 184 14.65 -11.60 17.13
C VAL A 184 14.85 -10.25 17.82
N GLU A 185 13.88 -9.86 18.63
CA GLU A 185 13.96 -8.66 19.46
C GLU A 185 14.08 -9.09 20.92
N ILE A 186 15.18 -8.74 21.57
CA ILE A 186 15.42 -9.08 22.99
C ILE A 186 15.25 -7.80 23.79
N THR A 187 14.31 -7.82 24.73
CA THR A 187 14.04 -6.69 25.62
C THR A 187 14.17 -7.17 27.07
N ARG A 188 14.84 -6.40 27.90
CA ARG A 188 14.86 -6.66 29.32
C ARG A 188 13.57 -6.10 29.94
N ALA A 189 12.71 -6.94 30.46
CA ALA A 189 11.55 -6.49 31.21
C ALA A 189 12.00 -5.76 32.46
N LYS A 190 11.63 -4.47 32.60
CA LYS A 190 11.84 -3.67 33.80
C LYS A 190 10.71 -3.85 34.82
N VAL A 191 9.84 -4.83 34.67
CA VAL A 191 8.63 -4.97 35.50
C VAL A 191 8.73 -6.23 36.35
N SER A 192 8.73 -5.99 37.68
CA SER A 192 8.65 -6.96 38.77
C SER A 192 9.95 -7.63 39.19
N GLU A 193 10.05 -7.92 40.49
CA GLU A 193 11.19 -8.38 41.30
C GLU A 193 11.92 -9.65 40.87
N LYS A 194 11.51 -10.30 39.80
CA LYS A 194 12.23 -11.37 39.11
C LYS A 194 12.76 -10.83 37.75
N HIS A 195 14.06 -10.86 37.57
CA HIS A 195 14.77 -10.38 36.39
C HIS A 195 14.56 -11.30 35.15
N ASN A 196 13.34 -11.45 34.70
CA ASN A 196 13.05 -12.21 33.47
C ASN A 196 13.37 -11.35 32.26
N ALA A 197 14.01 -11.94 31.25
CA ALA A 197 14.20 -11.32 29.95
C ALA A 197 13.07 -11.75 29.02
N CYS A 198 12.71 -10.87 28.09
CA CYS A 198 11.69 -11.16 27.07
C CYS A 198 12.32 -11.21 25.68
N ALA A 199 11.86 -12.11 24.85
CA ALA A 199 12.23 -12.16 23.44
C ALA A 199 10.98 -12.23 22.57
N ILE A 200 10.96 -11.48 21.49
CA ILE A 200 9.95 -11.58 20.43
C ILE A 200 10.64 -12.18 19.21
N PHE A 201 10.17 -13.34 18.79
CA PHE A 201 10.64 -14.02 17.61
C PHE A 201 9.63 -13.82 16.49
N THR A 202 10.08 -13.38 15.31
CA THR A 202 9.31 -13.49 14.08
C THR A 202 9.80 -14.74 13.34
N LEU A 203 8.94 -15.76 13.28
CA LEU A 203 9.25 -17.06 12.72
C LEU A 203 8.44 -17.30 11.46
N ARG A 204 9.04 -17.94 10.47
CA ARG A 204 8.36 -18.44 9.29
C ARG A 204 8.15 -19.93 9.44
N LEU A 205 6.87 -20.34 9.51
CA LEU A 205 6.49 -21.74 9.70
C LEU A 205 6.57 -22.50 8.37
N HIS A 206 7.05 -23.75 8.43
CA HIS A 206 6.91 -24.66 7.30
C HIS A 206 5.47 -25.19 7.24
N LYS A 207 4.91 -25.49 6.04
CA LYS A 207 3.52 -25.95 5.79
C LYS A 207 3.01 -27.08 6.71
N ARG A 208 3.89 -27.82 7.37
CA ARG A 208 3.54 -28.95 8.25
C ARG A 208 3.59 -28.63 9.75
N CYS A 209 4.02 -27.43 10.14
CA CYS A 209 4.12 -27.07 11.55
C CYS A 209 2.85 -26.33 11.98
N ARG A 210 2.15 -26.86 12.98
CA ARG A 210 1.00 -26.19 13.59
C ARG A 210 1.49 -25.25 14.70
N ILE A 211 0.86 -24.09 14.83
CA ILE A 211 1.21 -23.10 15.84
C ILE A 211 1.14 -23.69 17.24
N ASN A 212 0.11 -24.48 17.53
CA ASN A 212 -0.07 -25.11 18.85
C ASN A 212 1.07 -26.08 19.19
N ASP A 213 1.60 -26.81 18.22
CA ASP A 213 2.72 -27.73 18.45
C ASP A 213 3.99 -26.92 18.78
N LEU A 214 4.21 -25.81 18.06
CA LEU A 214 5.34 -24.91 18.31
C LEU A 214 5.27 -24.30 19.71
N LEU A 215 4.11 -23.80 20.13
CA LEU A 215 3.91 -23.24 21.47
C LEU A 215 4.21 -24.28 22.55
N GLN A 216 3.76 -25.53 22.37
CA GLN A 216 4.03 -26.63 23.29
C GLN A 216 5.53 -26.96 23.37
N TRP A 217 6.23 -27.00 22.25
CA TRP A 217 7.67 -27.29 22.23
C TRP A 217 8.47 -26.22 22.94
N VAL A 218 8.12 -24.94 22.71
CA VAL A 218 8.80 -23.82 23.36
C VAL A 218 8.48 -23.82 24.84
N GLN A 219 7.23 -24.03 25.24
CA GLN A 219 6.82 -24.06 26.65
C GLN A 219 7.42 -25.23 27.42
N ALA A 220 7.69 -26.35 26.75
CA ALA A 220 8.36 -27.51 27.37
C ALA A 220 9.87 -27.31 27.56
N THR A 221 10.45 -26.22 27.02
CA THR A 221 11.88 -25.94 27.16
C THR A 221 12.17 -25.40 28.55
N GLU A 222 13.12 -26.03 29.24
CA GLU A 222 13.56 -25.65 30.59
C GLU A 222 14.03 -24.18 30.63
N GLY A 223 13.48 -23.38 31.55
CA GLY A 223 13.78 -21.97 31.72
C GLY A 223 12.84 -21.01 30.97
N VAL A 224 11.88 -21.52 30.21
CA VAL A 224 10.78 -20.70 29.64
C VAL A 224 9.73 -20.49 30.73
N VAL A 225 9.36 -19.22 30.95
CA VAL A 225 8.36 -18.81 31.95
C VAL A 225 6.97 -18.72 31.31
N SER A 226 6.87 -18.06 30.18
CA SER A 226 5.65 -17.96 29.40
C SER A 226 5.95 -17.85 27.90
N VAL A 227 5.02 -18.33 27.08
CA VAL A 227 5.07 -18.18 25.63
C VAL A 227 3.66 -17.91 25.11
N GLU A 228 3.55 -16.91 24.23
CA GLU A 228 2.28 -16.46 23.64
C GLU A 228 2.49 -16.07 22.18
N GLU A 229 1.47 -16.26 21.36
CA GLU A 229 1.39 -15.71 20.00
C GLU A 229 0.89 -14.25 20.08
N LEU A 230 1.55 -13.34 19.35
CA LEU A 230 1.22 -11.92 19.28
C LEU A 230 0.40 -11.56 18.05
#